data_b29ad2951af6083680420b74dddd4782
#
_entry.id   b29ad2951af6083680420b74dddd4782
#
_cell.length_a   1.000
_cell.length_b   1.000
_cell.length_c   1.000
_cell.angle_alpha   90.00
_cell.angle_beta   90.00
_cell.angle_gamma   90.00
#
_symmetry.space_group_name_H-M   'P 1'
#
loop_
_entity.id
_entity.type
_entity.pdbx_description
1 polymer ?
#
loop_
_entity_poly.entity_id
_entity_poly.type
_entity_poly.pdbx_seq_one_letter_code
_entity_poly.pdbx_strand_id
1 'polypeptide(L)'
;MKITKITAWQVDLPLHEGNYKWSGGKSVDVFDSTLVRVETDAGVTGYGEACPLGPVYLPSYAKGVRAGLSELAPALIGEDPTQLGKLNQVMDQAMKGHPYVKAPVDVACWDVLGKVANLPASDLLGGTYGEDFVLYRAISQQSPEEMARNVQGYREEGYRRFQLKVGGDPDVDIERIRQVAAVLQPGDKLVADANTGWLKHEAMRVVRAVRDVDVYIEQPCLRYEDCLSVRRNTDHPFVMDESIDGIPEILRGEQDLAMDVVNIKISKFGGLTKARQARDLCVSLGIAMTLEDTWGGDVVTAAIAHLAHSTPTEFLFTSTD
;
A
#
# COMPACT_ATOMS: atom_id res chain seq x y z
N MET A 1 22.61 -20.61 8.20
CA MET A 1 21.34 -20.66 8.97
C MET A 1 20.27 -21.26 8.09
N LYS A 2 19.32 -22.04 8.65
CA LYS A 2 18.30 -22.71 7.86
C LYS A 2 16.94 -22.55 8.50
N ILE A 3 15.91 -22.35 7.68
CA ILE A 3 14.50 -22.38 8.10
C ILE A 3 14.16 -23.80 8.53
N THR A 4 13.68 -23.96 9.76
CA THR A 4 13.26 -25.25 10.32
C THR A 4 11.74 -25.39 10.39
N LYS A 5 11.03 -24.26 10.52
CA LYS A 5 9.56 -24.26 10.63
C LYS A 5 8.99 -22.91 10.20
N ILE A 6 7.82 -22.97 9.55
CA ILE A 6 6.98 -21.82 9.25
C ILE A 6 5.60 -22.08 9.87
N THR A 7 5.11 -21.14 10.67
CA THR A 7 3.79 -21.23 11.31
C THR A 7 2.99 -20.01 10.94
N ALA A 8 1.70 -20.20 10.66
CA ALA A 8 0.77 -19.12 10.35
C ALA A 8 -0.45 -19.18 11.29
N TRP A 9 -0.92 -18.01 11.73
CA TRP A 9 -2.12 -17.85 12.56
C TRP A 9 -3.07 -16.84 11.93
N GLN A 10 -4.36 -17.08 12.08
CA GLN A 10 -5.37 -16.06 11.87
C GLN A 10 -5.39 -15.10 13.06
N VAL A 11 -5.51 -13.83 12.80
CA VAL A 11 -5.68 -12.77 13.80
C VAL A 11 -6.78 -11.85 13.31
N ASP A 12 -7.81 -11.66 14.14
CA ASP A 12 -8.87 -10.71 13.85
C ASP A 12 -8.48 -9.33 14.39
N LEU A 13 -8.50 -8.32 13.51
CA LEU A 13 -8.15 -6.93 13.83
C LEU A 13 -9.42 -6.07 13.76
N PRO A 14 -10.11 -5.82 14.89
CA PRO A 14 -11.25 -4.93 14.92
C PRO A 14 -10.80 -3.47 14.71
N LEU A 15 -11.57 -2.71 13.93
CA LEU A 15 -11.31 -1.30 13.71
C LEU A 15 -11.70 -0.45 14.92
N HIS A 16 -10.81 0.43 15.38
CA HIS A 16 -11.10 1.39 16.45
C HIS A 16 -12.23 2.36 16.09
N GLU A 17 -12.33 2.75 14.84
CA GLU A 17 -13.38 3.63 14.31
C GLU A 17 -14.66 2.88 13.91
N GLY A 18 -14.73 1.58 14.20
CA GLY A 18 -15.90 0.73 14.00
C GLY A 18 -16.08 0.24 12.57
N ASN A 19 -16.04 1.11 11.57
CA ASN A 19 -16.29 0.74 10.18
C ASN A 19 -15.50 1.59 9.19
N TYR A 20 -14.87 0.94 8.22
CA TYR A 20 -14.20 1.60 7.10
C TYR A 20 -14.96 1.39 5.80
N LYS A 21 -15.25 2.47 5.07
CA LYS A 21 -16.06 2.46 3.84
C LYS A 21 -15.28 3.06 2.68
N TRP A 22 -15.37 2.42 1.50
CA TRP A 22 -14.76 2.89 0.27
C TRP A 22 -15.67 2.65 -0.95
N SER A 23 -15.15 2.83 -2.16
CA SER A 23 -15.90 2.80 -3.41
C SER A 23 -16.84 1.59 -3.59
N GLY A 24 -17.95 1.78 -4.27
CA GLY A 24 -18.92 0.72 -4.58
C GLY A 24 -19.72 0.23 -3.36
N GLY A 25 -19.84 1.01 -2.29
CA GLY A 25 -20.59 0.66 -1.10
C GLY A 25 -19.97 -0.44 -0.25
N LYS A 26 -18.68 -0.71 -0.44
CA LYS A 26 -17.94 -1.72 0.31
C LYS A 26 -17.59 -1.21 1.70
N SER A 27 -17.57 -2.12 2.68
CA SER A 27 -17.20 -1.79 4.05
C SER A 27 -16.60 -2.99 4.79
N VAL A 28 -15.86 -2.71 5.86
CA VAL A 28 -15.26 -3.70 6.75
C VAL A 28 -15.24 -3.18 8.18
N ASP A 29 -15.50 -4.08 9.15
CA ASP A 29 -15.48 -3.78 10.59
C ASP A 29 -14.34 -4.51 11.30
N VAL A 30 -13.97 -5.69 10.79
CA VAL A 30 -12.91 -6.55 11.33
C VAL A 30 -12.10 -7.11 10.17
N PHE A 31 -10.80 -6.94 10.22
CA PHE A 31 -9.89 -7.55 9.25
C PHE A 31 -9.46 -8.93 9.67
N ASP A 32 -9.50 -9.88 8.73
CA ASP A 32 -8.91 -11.22 8.87
C ASP A 32 -7.44 -11.17 8.43
N SER A 33 -6.53 -10.99 9.39
CA SER A 33 -5.09 -10.97 9.16
C SER A 33 -4.46 -12.36 9.33
N THR A 34 -3.29 -12.55 8.73
CA THR A 34 -2.46 -13.74 8.89
C THR A 34 -1.07 -13.35 9.36
N LEU A 35 -0.74 -13.70 10.60
CA LEU A 35 0.59 -13.56 11.17
C LEU A 35 1.42 -14.80 10.81
N VAL A 36 2.66 -14.60 10.36
CA VAL A 36 3.60 -15.65 9.98
C VAL A 36 4.84 -15.58 10.86
N ARG A 37 5.31 -16.75 11.34
CA ARG A 37 6.55 -16.91 12.06
C ARG A 37 7.48 -17.86 11.29
N VAL A 38 8.71 -17.43 11.08
CA VAL A 38 9.82 -18.24 10.53
C VAL A 38 10.78 -18.56 11.64
N GLU A 39 11.02 -19.85 11.92
CA GLU A 39 11.96 -20.35 12.92
C GLU A 39 13.19 -20.94 12.24
N THR A 40 14.37 -20.76 12.85
CA THR A 40 15.64 -21.20 12.27
C THR A 40 16.39 -22.19 13.18
N ASP A 41 17.33 -22.96 12.61
CA ASP A 41 18.21 -23.87 13.34
C ASP A 41 19.22 -23.16 14.28
N ALA A 42 19.39 -21.84 14.13
CA ALA A 42 20.17 -20.98 14.99
C ALA A 42 19.39 -20.39 16.18
N GLY A 43 18.10 -20.74 16.33
CA GLY A 43 17.23 -20.21 17.38
C GLY A 43 16.72 -18.78 17.14
N VAL A 44 17.05 -18.16 16.01
CA VAL A 44 16.51 -16.85 15.63
C VAL A 44 15.15 -17.04 14.97
N THR A 45 14.20 -16.19 15.35
CA THR A 45 12.82 -16.22 14.84
C THR A 45 12.47 -14.88 14.25
N GLY A 46 11.81 -14.88 13.09
CA GLY A 46 11.26 -13.67 12.46
C GLY A 46 9.75 -13.72 12.27
N TYR A 47 9.15 -12.55 12.18
CA TYR A 47 7.70 -12.37 12.03
C TYR A 47 7.38 -11.55 10.80
N GLY A 48 6.27 -11.90 10.16
CA GLY A 48 5.67 -11.17 9.06
C GLY A 48 4.16 -11.27 9.12
N GLU A 49 3.47 -10.42 8.41
CA GLU A 49 2.01 -10.35 8.41
C GLU A 49 1.51 -10.06 7.00
N ALA A 50 0.34 -10.60 6.66
CA ALA A 50 -0.43 -10.21 5.48
C ALA A 50 -1.91 -10.07 5.85
N CYS A 51 -2.46 -8.90 5.52
CA CYS A 51 -3.84 -8.54 5.80
C CYS A 51 -4.54 -8.00 4.55
N PRO A 52 -5.01 -8.88 3.64
CA PRO A 52 -5.79 -8.44 2.49
C PRO A 52 -7.10 -7.78 2.91
N LEU A 53 -7.49 -6.70 2.23
CA LEU A 53 -8.77 -6.03 2.42
C LEU A 53 -9.97 -6.89 1.96
N GLY A 54 -9.69 -8.06 1.44
CA GLY A 54 -10.66 -9.03 0.92
C GLY A 54 -10.66 -9.15 -0.60
N PRO A 55 -11.36 -10.15 -1.15
CA PRO A 55 -11.30 -10.50 -2.57
C PRO A 55 -11.99 -9.49 -3.49
N VAL A 56 -12.61 -8.45 -2.92
CA VAL A 56 -13.35 -7.41 -3.64
C VAL A 56 -12.51 -6.15 -3.92
N TYR A 57 -11.26 -6.13 -3.48
CA TYR A 57 -10.33 -5.02 -3.68
C TYR A 57 -9.18 -5.38 -4.64
N LEU A 58 -8.30 -6.26 -4.21
CA LEU A 58 -7.23 -6.83 -5.02
C LEU A 58 -7.45 -8.35 -5.19
N PRO A 59 -6.75 -9.02 -6.12
CA PRO A 59 -6.85 -10.48 -6.28
C PRO A 59 -6.14 -11.22 -5.14
N SER A 60 -6.55 -10.93 -3.89
CA SER A 60 -5.98 -11.46 -2.66
C SER A 60 -7.05 -11.60 -1.57
N TYR A 61 -6.92 -12.61 -0.71
CA TYR A 61 -7.86 -12.84 0.40
C TYR A 61 -7.20 -13.64 1.52
N ALA A 62 -7.62 -13.44 2.76
CA ALA A 62 -6.95 -13.99 3.93
C ALA A 62 -6.88 -15.53 3.97
N LYS A 63 -7.95 -16.22 3.60
CA LYS A 63 -7.92 -17.70 3.48
C LYS A 63 -6.95 -18.17 2.41
N GLY A 64 -6.79 -17.39 1.32
CA GLY A 64 -5.81 -17.65 0.27
C GLY A 64 -4.37 -17.47 0.75
N VAL A 65 -4.09 -16.51 1.65
CA VAL A 65 -2.78 -16.42 2.31
C VAL A 65 -2.45 -17.73 3.02
N ARG A 66 -3.33 -18.19 3.90
CA ARG A 66 -3.11 -19.39 4.71
C ARG A 66 -3.03 -20.68 3.87
N ALA A 67 -3.92 -20.84 2.90
CA ALA A 67 -3.86 -21.98 1.97
C ALA A 67 -2.57 -21.96 1.13
N GLY A 68 -2.21 -20.81 0.57
CA GLY A 68 -0.98 -20.66 -0.20
C GLY A 68 0.28 -20.89 0.62
N LEU A 69 0.30 -20.49 1.90
CA LEU A 69 1.42 -20.79 2.80
C LEU A 69 1.58 -22.30 3.04
N SER A 70 0.49 -23.06 3.07
CA SER A 70 0.57 -24.54 3.21
C SER A 70 1.24 -25.19 2.01
N GLU A 71 1.04 -24.61 0.81
CA GLU A 71 1.70 -25.08 -0.44
C GLU A 71 3.14 -24.59 -0.54
N LEU A 72 3.40 -23.35 -0.12
CA LEU A 72 4.71 -22.69 -0.29
C LEU A 72 5.74 -23.15 0.76
N ALA A 73 5.34 -23.29 2.02
CA ALA A 73 6.24 -23.52 3.14
C ALA A 73 7.16 -24.75 2.98
N PRO A 74 6.69 -25.91 2.44
CA PRO A 74 7.57 -27.07 2.25
C PRO A 74 8.81 -26.78 1.39
N ALA A 75 8.71 -25.91 0.40
CA ALA A 75 9.83 -25.53 -0.48
C ALA A 75 10.88 -24.65 0.21
N LEU A 76 10.53 -24.06 1.34
CA LEU A 76 11.38 -23.10 2.06
C LEU A 76 12.12 -23.74 3.25
N ILE A 77 11.69 -24.91 3.69
CA ILE A 77 12.37 -25.64 4.77
C ILE A 77 13.78 -26.04 4.31
N GLY A 78 14.79 -25.67 5.09
CA GLY A 78 16.19 -25.89 4.79
C GLY A 78 16.87 -24.77 3.99
N GLU A 79 16.12 -23.80 3.47
CA GLU A 79 16.68 -22.60 2.85
C GLU A 79 17.23 -21.63 3.91
N ASP A 80 18.13 -20.75 3.50
CA ASP A 80 18.71 -19.71 4.37
C ASP A 80 17.86 -18.43 4.31
N PRO A 81 17.19 -18.03 5.41
CA PRO A 81 16.33 -16.85 5.41
C PRO A 81 17.10 -15.54 5.25
N THR A 82 18.41 -15.50 5.44
CA THR A 82 19.23 -14.30 5.25
C THR A 82 19.60 -14.07 3.78
N GLN A 83 19.42 -15.08 2.92
CA GLN A 83 19.67 -15.00 1.48
C GLN A 83 18.41 -14.55 0.73
N LEU A 84 17.92 -13.33 1.03
CA LEU A 84 16.61 -12.84 0.62
C LEU A 84 16.35 -12.94 -0.89
N GLY A 85 17.33 -12.56 -1.73
CA GLY A 85 17.19 -12.65 -3.18
C GLY A 85 17.00 -14.09 -3.67
N LYS A 86 17.79 -15.04 -3.13
CA LYS A 86 17.68 -16.45 -3.44
C LYS A 86 16.35 -17.02 -2.93
N LEU A 87 15.94 -16.66 -1.72
CA LEU A 87 14.67 -17.10 -1.14
C LEU A 87 13.48 -16.66 -1.97
N ASN A 88 13.48 -15.40 -2.44
CA ASN A 88 12.45 -14.90 -3.36
C ASN A 88 12.40 -15.71 -4.67
N GLN A 89 13.57 -16.10 -5.21
CA GLN A 89 13.65 -16.97 -6.38
C GLN A 89 13.02 -18.35 -6.12
N VAL A 90 13.29 -18.97 -4.97
CA VAL A 90 12.66 -20.23 -4.55
C VAL A 90 11.14 -20.07 -4.44
N MET A 91 10.67 -19.01 -3.79
CA MET A 91 9.24 -18.71 -3.69
C MET A 91 8.56 -18.53 -5.08
N ASP A 92 9.23 -17.82 -6.00
CA ASP A 92 8.71 -17.57 -7.34
C ASP A 92 8.73 -18.84 -8.24
N GLN A 93 9.61 -19.78 -7.97
CA GLN A 93 9.65 -21.08 -8.64
C GLN A 93 8.58 -22.03 -8.07
N ALA A 94 8.43 -22.07 -6.75
CA ALA A 94 7.46 -22.93 -6.07
C ALA A 94 6.00 -22.50 -6.29
N MET A 95 5.76 -21.19 -6.41
CA MET A 95 4.41 -20.65 -6.58
C MET A 95 4.40 -19.48 -7.58
N LYS A 96 3.70 -19.64 -8.69
CA LYS A 96 3.50 -18.56 -9.68
C LYS A 96 2.44 -17.58 -9.20
N GLY A 97 2.70 -16.26 -9.33
CA GLY A 97 1.78 -15.24 -8.84
C GLY A 97 1.67 -15.23 -7.30
N HIS A 98 0.51 -14.88 -6.80
CA HIS A 98 0.17 -14.86 -5.37
C HIS A 98 1.19 -14.10 -4.49
N PRO A 99 1.53 -12.83 -4.83
CA PRO A 99 2.53 -12.05 -4.08
C PRO A 99 2.15 -11.92 -2.60
N TYR A 100 0.88 -11.78 -2.30
CA TYR A 100 0.33 -11.68 -0.95
C TYR A 100 0.55 -12.92 -0.06
N VAL A 101 0.88 -14.08 -0.64
CA VAL A 101 1.29 -15.29 0.09
C VAL A 101 2.77 -15.25 0.44
N LYS A 102 3.60 -14.69 -0.46
CA LYS A 102 5.04 -14.62 -0.32
C LYS A 102 5.46 -13.48 0.61
N ALA A 103 4.73 -12.37 0.59
CA ALA A 103 5.05 -11.16 1.33
C ALA A 103 5.28 -11.39 2.83
N PRO A 104 4.41 -12.07 3.59
CA PRO A 104 4.63 -12.25 5.02
C PRO A 104 5.84 -13.14 5.32
N VAL A 105 6.22 -14.06 4.43
CA VAL A 105 7.45 -14.85 4.57
C VAL A 105 8.69 -14.00 4.33
N ASP A 106 8.67 -13.19 3.28
CA ASP A 106 9.77 -12.27 2.96
C ASP A 106 10.00 -11.27 4.11
N VAL A 107 8.93 -10.66 4.64
CA VAL A 107 9.01 -9.75 5.81
C VAL A 107 9.58 -10.47 7.03
N ALA A 108 9.12 -11.70 7.33
CA ALA A 108 9.67 -12.49 8.43
C ALA A 108 11.17 -12.79 8.24
N CYS A 109 11.62 -13.00 7.01
CA CYS A 109 13.04 -13.23 6.73
C CYS A 109 13.88 -11.94 6.82
N TRP A 110 13.32 -10.78 6.50
CA TRP A 110 13.93 -9.48 6.81
C TRP A 110 14.09 -9.26 8.32
N ASP A 111 13.09 -9.65 9.12
CA ASP A 111 13.17 -9.60 10.58
C ASP A 111 14.27 -10.55 11.13
N VAL A 112 14.38 -11.77 10.57
CA VAL A 112 15.52 -12.67 10.89
C VAL A 112 16.85 -12.01 10.55
N LEU A 113 16.98 -11.43 9.36
CA LEU A 113 18.22 -10.79 8.91
C LEU A 113 18.59 -9.61 9.82
N GLY A 114 17.63 -8.76 10.19
CA GLY A 114 17.83 -7.65 11.11
C GLY A 114 18.34 -8.11 12.48
N LYS A 115 17.72 -9.14 13.03
CA LYS A 115 18.13 -9.74 14.32
C LYS A 115 19.54 -10.35 14.27
N VAL A 116 19.88 -11.04 13.18
CA VAL A 116 21.21 -11.62 12.97
C VAL A 116 22.29 -10.54 12.80
N ALA A 117 21.97 -9.49 12.05
CA ALA A 117 22.87 -8.36 11.84
C ALA A 117 22.95 -7.40 13.04
N ASN A 118 21.99 -7.51 13.98
CA ASN A 118 21.76 -6.55 15.06
C ASN A 118 21.58 -5.11 14.55
N LEU A 119 20.80 -4.98 13.47
CA LEU A 119 20.48 -3.71 12.82
C LEU A 119 18.97 -3.65 12.54
N PRO A 120 18.35 -2.46 12.55
CA PRO A 120 16.99 -2.29 12.08
C PRO A 120 16.90 -2.59 10.58
N ALA A 121 15.74 -3.05 10.12
CA ALA A 121 15.57 -3.38 8.71
C ALA A 121 15.75 -2.15 7.81
N SER A 122 15.44 -0.94 8.26
CA SER A 122 15.68 0.33 7.53
C SER A 122 17.16 0.52 7.17
N ASP A 123 18.08 0.20 8.07
CA ASP A 123 19.52 0.30 7.79
C ASP A 123 19.96 -0.69 6.72
N LEU A 124 19.40 -1.91 6.78
CA LEU A 124 19.68 -2.96 5.80
C LEU A 124 19.00 -2.70 4.44
N LEU A 125 17.92 -1.91 4.43
CA LEU A 125 17.21 -1.47 3.22
C LEU A 125 17.94 -0.33 2.50
N GLY A 126 18.99 0.24 3.08
CA GLY A 126 19.82 1.28 2.43
C GLY A 126 20.20 2.45 3.34
N GLY A 127 19.77 2.42 4.60
CA GLY A 127 20.02 3.49 5.59
C GLY A 127 18.79 4.33 5.87
N THR A 128 18.85 5.11 6.93
CA THR A 128 17.72 5.90 7.44
C THR A 128 17.85 7.37 7.02
N TYR A 129 16.80 7.94 6.41
CA TYR A 129 16.75 9.31 5.89
C TYR A 129 16.05 10.31 6.83
N GLY A 130 15.96 10.03 8.10
CA GLY A 130 15.36 10.93 9.09
C GLY A 130 14.82 10.18 10.29
N GLU A 131 14.38 10.93 11.29
CA GLU A 131 13.81 10.38 12.52
C GLU A 131 12.29 10.18 12.41
N ASP A 132 11.64 10.86 11.47
CA ASP A 132 10.20 10.81 11.20
C ASP A 132 9.91 10.75 9.70
N PHE A 133 8.66 10.45 9.35
CA PHE A 133 8.14 10.52 7.99
C PHE A 133 6.65 10.90 8.00
N VAL A 134 6.19 11.40 6.86
CA VAL A 134 4.83 11.95 6.73
C VAL A 134 3.81 10.84 6.56
N LEU A 135 2.79 10.84 7.44
CA LEU A 135 1.61 9.97 7.33
C LEU A 135 0.45 10.68 6.64
N TYR A 136 -0.36 9.93 5.92
CA TYR A 136 -1.68 10.38 5.51
C TYR A 136 -2.78 9.78 6.40
N ARG A 137 -3.93 10.45 6.42
CA ARG A 137 -5.14 9.89 7.02
C ARG A 137 -6.16 9.57 5.96
N ALA A 138 -6.60 8.31 5.90
CA ALA A 138 -7.70 7.90 5.03
C ALA A 138 -9.03 8.39 5.60
N ILE A 139 -9.84 9.04 4.75
CA ILE A 139 -11.15 9.56 5.11
C ILE A 139 -12.20 8.63 4.52
N SER A 140 -12.82 7.84 5.38
CA SER A 140 -13.88 6.88 5.03
C SER A 140 -15.02 7.57 4.27
N GLN A 141 -15.61 6.87 3.30
CA GLN A 141 -16.68 7.43 2.47
C GLN A 141 -17.96 7.70 3.28
N GLN A 142 -18.35 8.96 3.37
CA GLN A 142 -19.51 9.47 4.12
C GLN A 142 -20.16 10.62 3.33
N SER A 143 -21.07 11.39 3.98
CA SER A 143 -21.57 12.63 3.37
C SER A 143 -20.44 13.68 3.22
N PRO A 144 -20.52 14.59 2.26
CA PRO A 144 -19.51 15.64 2.06
C PRO A 144 -19.20 16.42 3.35
N GLU A 145 -20.22 16.78 4.12
CA GLU A 145 -20.11 17.55 5.36
C GLU A 145 -19.40 16.76 6.47
N GLU A 146 -19.69 15.46 6.59
CA GLU A 146 -19.03 14.58 7.57
C GLU A 146 -17.57 14.40 7.24
N MET A 147 -17.24 14.18 5.96
CA MET A 147 -15.87 14.03 5.50
C MET A 147 -15.04 15.32 5.75
N ALA A 148 -15.62 16.49 5.49
CA ALA A 148 -14.97 17.77 5.78
C ALA A 148 -14.74 17.97 7.29
N ARG A 149 -15.71 17.61 8.14
CA ARG A 149 -15.53 17.65 9.62
C ARG A 149 -14.45 16.70 10.09
N ASN A 150 -14.38 15.48 9.55
CA ASN A 150 -13.36 14.50 9.92
C ASN A 150 -11.96 15.00 9.57
N VAL A 151 -11.80 15.63 8.38
CA VAL A 151 -10.52 16.25 8.00
C VAL A 151 -10.11 17.36 8.96
N GLN A 152 -11.04 18.20 9.41
CA GLN A 152 -10.74 19.23 10.42
C GLN A 152 -10.26 18.60 11.74
N GLY A 153 -10.94 17.55 12.22
CA GLY A 153 -10.54 16.82 13.43
C GLY A 153 -9.14 16.23 13.31
N TYR A 154 -8.86 15.51 12.22
CA TYR A 154 -7.54 14.92 11.99
C TYR A 154 -6.43 15.97 11.80
N ARG A 155 -6.78 17.17 11.30
CA ARG A 155 -5.81 18.28 11.28
C ARG A 155 -5.43 18.75 12.70
N GLU A 156 -6.37 18.75 13.63
CA GLU A 156 -6.11 19.06 15.04
C GLU A 156 -5.19 18.00 15.68
N GLU A 157 -5.28 16.75 15.26
CA GLU A 157 -4.36 15.67 15.64
C GLU A 157 -2.96 15.77 14.99
N GLY A 158 -2.78 16.65 14.01
CA GLY A 158 -1.49 16.90 13.36
C GLY A 158 -1.36 16.41 11.93
N TYR A 159 -2.34 15.70 11.38
CA TYR A 159 -2.30 15.25 10.00
C TYR A 159 -2.35 16.42 9.01
N ARG A 160 -1.62 16.28 7.90
CA ARG A 160 -1.54 17.28 6.81
C ARG A 160 -1.72 16.67 5.43
N ARG A 161 -1.89 15.36 5.38
CA ARG A 161 -2.13 14.61 4.15
C ARG A 161 -3.38 13.76 4.31
N PHE A 162 -4.28 13.85 3.35
CA PHE A 162 -5.60 13.24 3.43
C PHE A 162 -5.90 12.46 2.15
N GLN A 163 -6.25 11.18 2.29
CA GLN A 163 -6.76 10.36 1.20
C GLN A 163 -8.27 10.24 1.34
N LEU A 164 -8.99 10.97 0.49
CA LEU A 164 -10.44 11.05 0.49
C LEU A 164 -11.02 9.90 -0.32
N LYS A 165 -11.80 9.01 0.29
CA LYS A 165 -12.44 7.92 -0.42
C LYS A 165 -13.65 8.42 -1.21
N VAL A 166 -13.55 8.30 -2.53
CA VAL A 166 -14.56 8.64 -3.54
C VAL A 166 -14.87 7.39 -4.39
N GLY A 167 -15.31 7.52 -5.65
CA GLY A 167 -15.61 6.34 -6.50
C GLY A 167 -17.03 5.86 -6.38
N GLY A 168 -17.96 6.76 -6.02
CA GLY A 168 -19.37 6.54 -6.01
C GLY A 168 -20.08 7.38 -7.09
N ASP A 169 -21.21 8.00 -6.74
CA ASP A 169 -21.92 8.91 -7.62
C ASP A 169 -21.06 10.15 -7.92
N PRO A 170 -20.82 10.51 -9.19
CA PRO A 170 -19.93 11.62 -9.55
C PRO A 170 -20.37 12.99 -9.01
N ASP A 171 -21.67 13.25 -8.87
CA ASP A 171 -22.14 14.53 -8.33
C ASP A 171 -21.85 14.65 -6.85
N VAL A 172 -22.05 13.57 -6.10
CA VAL A 172 -21.72 13.49 -4.68
C VAL A 172 -20.21 13.56 -4.47
N ASP A 173 -19.41 12.90 -5.32
CA ASP A 173 -17.95 12.90 -5.20
C ASP A 173 -17.34 14.27 -5.54
N ILE A 174 -17.89 15.00 -6.51
CA ILE A 174 -17.52 16.40 -6.78
C ILE A 174 -17.74 17.25 -5.53
N GLU A 175 -18.88 17.08 -4.87
CA GLU A 175 -19.20 17.84 -3.66
C GLU A 175 -18.29 17.44 -2.49
N ARG A 176 -17.99 16.13 -2.29
CA ARG A 176 -17.01 15.64 -1.32
C ARG A 176 -15.66 16.31 -1.48
N ILE A 177 -15.12 16.31 -2.71
CA ILE A 177 -13.82 16.92 -3.02
C ILE A 177 -13.84 18.42 -2.72
N ARG A 178 -14.90 19.14 -3.15
CA ARG A 178 -15.00 20.59 -2.95
C ARG A 178 -15.14 20.98 -1.49
N GLN A 179 -15.98 20.30 -0.74
CA GLN A 179 -16.20 20.61 0.68
C GLN A 179 -14.96 20.29 1.53
N VAL A 180 -14.29 19.17 1.24
CA VAL A 180 -13.03 18.85 1.92
C VAL A 180 -11.93 19.86 1.54
N ALA A 181 -11.79 20.20 0.28
CA ALA A 181 -10.80 21.20 -0.16
C ALA A 181 -11.01 22.57 0.50
N ALA A 182 -12.27 22.97 0.75
CA ALA A 182 -12.58 24.24 1.39
C ALA A 182 -12.14 24.35 2.85
N VAL A 183 -11.87 23.24 3.54
CA VAL A 183 -11.41 23.23 4.93
C VAL A 183 -9.90 23.00 5.06
N LEU A 184 -9.19 22.71 3.95
CA LEU A 184 -7.74 22.57 3.92
C LEU A 184 -7.04 23.92 4.10
N GLN A 185 -5.79 23.85 4.53
CA GLN A 185 -4.93 25.02 4.71
C GLN A 185 -3.65 24.90 3.87
N PRO A 186 -2.95 26.01 3.64
CA PRO A 186 -1.69 25.97 2.91
C PRO A 186 -0.71 24.91 3.47
N GLY A 187 -0.21 24.05 2.58
CA GLY A 187 0.67 22.93 2.93
C GLY A 187 -0.03 21.59 3.12
N ASP A 188 -1.36 21.55 3.30
CA ASP A 188 -2.11 20.29 3.28
C ASP A 188 -2.11 19.70 1.86
N LYS A 189 -2.21 18.37 1.75
CA LYS A 189 -2.35 17.65 0.49
C LYS A 189 -3.60 16.77 0.51
N LEU A 190 -4.34 16.82 -0.58
CA LEU A 190 -5.55 16.03 -0.79
C LEU A 190 -5.34 15.06 -1.94
N VAL A 191 -5.66 13.80 -1.70
CA VAL A 191 -5.76 12.75 -2.71
C VAL A 191 -7.22 12.30 -2.77
N ALA A 192 -7.85 12.34 -3.93
CA ALA A 192 -9.18 11.77 -4.17
C ALA A 192 -9.02 10.37 -4.76
N ASP A 193 -9.16 9.37 -3.90
CA ASP A 193 -8.99 7.96 -4.26
C ASP A 193 -10.35 7.34 -4.59
N ALA A 194 -10.52 7.01 -5.87
CA ALA A 194 -11.73 6.39 -6.37
C ALA A 194 -11.70 4.85 -6.23
N ASN A 195 -10.58 4.24 -5.88
CA ASN A 195 -10.41 2.79 -5.80
C ASN A 195 -11.10 2.07 -6.98
N THR A 196 -10.78 2.49 -8.20
CA THR A 196 -11.34 1.97 -9.46
C THR A 196 -12.84 2.21 -9.69
N GLY A 197 -13.51 2.99 -8.85
CA GLY A 197 -14.98 3.03 -8.76
C GLY A 197 -15.70 3.76 -9.90
N TRP A 198 -15.03 4.63 -10.66
CA TRP A 198 -15.70 5.36 -11.74
C TRP A 198 -15.53 4.67 -13.10
N LEU A 199 -16.56 4.76 -13.92
CA LEU A 199 -16.42 4.56 -15.36
C LEU A 199 -15.63 5.75 -15.96
N LYS A 200 -14.98 5.53 -17.11
CA LYS A 200 -14.17 6.58 -17.74
C LYS A 200 -14.89 7.91 -17.94
N HIS A 201 -16.14 7.89 -18.39
CA HIS A 201 -16.90 9.13 -18.61
C HIS A 201 -17.26 9.84 -17.29
N GLU A 202 -17.47 9.08 -16.21
CA GLU A 202 -17.70 9.61 -14.86
C GLU A 202 -16.43 10.26 -14.31
N ALA A 203 -15.30 9.56 -14.40
CA ALA A 203 -13.99 10.11 -14.03
C ALA A 203 -13.71 11.41 -14.78
N MET A 204 -13.93 11.44 -16.11
CA MET A 204 -13.77 12.63 -16.93
C MET A 204 -14.69 13.79 -16.48
N ARG A 205 -15.89 13.48 -16.01
CA ARG A 205 -16.81 14.48 -15.47
C ARG A 205 -16.30 15.06 -14.16
N VAL A 206 -15.86 14.21 -13.24
CA VAL A 206 -15.31 14.62 -11.94
C VAL A 206 -14.08 15.51 -12.11
N VAL A 207 -13.05 15.06 -12.84
CA VAL A 207 -11.82 15.84 -13.01
C VAL A 207 -12.04 17.20 -13.66
N ARG A 208 -13.02 17.31 -14.58
CA ARG A 208 -13.40 18.60 -15.18
C ARG A 208 -14.11 19.52 -14.19
N ALA A 209 -14.98 18.96 -13.36
CA ALA A 209 -15.75 19.72 -12.39
C ALA A 209 -14.90 20.25 -11.23
N VAL A 210 -13.78 19.57 -10.91
CA VAL A 210 -12.87 19.97 -9.81
C VAL A 210 -11.54 20.54 -10.31
N ARG A 211 -11.45 20.95 -11.58
CA ARG A 211 -10.18 21.42 -12.20
C ARG A 211 -9.54 22.63 -11.51
N ASP A 212 -10.30 23.36 -10.72
CA ASP A 212 -9.88 24.52 -9.92
C ASP A 212 -9.46 24.16 -8.50
N VAL A 213 -9.48 22.87 -8.14
CA VAL A 213 -9.13 22.35 -6.82
C VAL A 213 -7.73 21.74 -6.86
N ASP A 214 -6.87 22.04 -5.88
CA ASP A 214 -5.57 21.38 -5.71
C ASP A 214 -5.78 19.99 -5.11
N VAL A 215 -5.94 18.99 -5.96
CA VAL A 215 -6.21 17.60 -5.59
C VAL A 215 -5.48 16.63 -6.52
N TYR A 216 -4.88 15.59 -5.93
CA TYR A 216 -4.35 14.44 -6.66
C TYR A 216 -5.51 13.47 -6.97
N ILE A 217 -5.53 12.91 -8.17
CA ILE A 217 -6.53 11.90 -8.57
C ILE A 217 -5.89 10.53 -8.51
N GLU A 218 -6.43 9.66 -7.67
CA GLU A 218 -5.92 8.30 -7.47
C GLU A 218 -6.85 7.27 -8.09
N GLN A 219 -6.26 6.39 -8.91
CA GLN A 219 -6.86 5.20 -9.53
C GLN A 219 -8.36 5.38 -9.88
N PRO A 220 -8.72 6.30 -10.79
CA PRO A 220 -10.11 6.65 -11.05
C PRO A 220 -10.92 5.52 -11.67
N CYS A 221 -10.28 4.67 -12.48
CA CYS A 221 -10.93 3.61 -13.24
C CYS A 221 -10.28 2.24 -12.99
N LEU A 222 -11.04 1.17 -13.26
CA LEU A 222 -10.55 -0.20 -13.11
C LEU A 222 -9.40 -0.52 -14.07
N ARG A 223 -9.49 -0.07 -15.33
CA ARG A 223 -8.50 -0.40 -16.36
C ARG A 223 -7.43 0.68 -16.44
N TYR A 224 -6.18 0.25 -16.56
CA TYR A 224 -5.04 1.12 -16.77
C TYR A 224 -5.25 2.09 -17.94
N GLU A 225 -5.74 1.59 -19.11
CA GLU A 225 -5.96 2.42 -20.30
C GLU A 225 -7.03 3.49 -20.10
N ASP A 226 -8.04 3.23 -19.28
CA ASP A 226 -9.05 4.20 -18.93
C ASP A 226 -8.48 5.27 -17.98
N CYS A 227 -7.67 4.89 -17.00
CA CYS A 227 -6.91 5.83 -16.16
C CYS A 227 -5.98 6.70 -17.00
N LEU A 228 -5.22 6.12 -17.92
CA LEU A 228 -4.35 6.86 -18.85
C LEU A 228 -5.13 7.83 -19.73
N SER A 229 -6.33 7.43 -20.18
CA SER A 229 -7.22 8.33 -20.93
C SER A 229 -7.67 9.53 -20.09
N VAL A 230 -7.99 9.33 -18.81
CA VAL A 230 -8.33 10.42 -17.87
C VAL A 230 -7.11 11.30 -17.64
N ARG A 231 -5.94 10.71 -17.34
CA ARG A 231 -4.68 11.43 -17.11
C ARG A 231 -4.35 12.39 -18.25
N ARG A 232 -4.50 11.97 -19.49
CA ARG A 232 -4.22 12.78 -20.70
C ARG A 232 -5.19 13.95 -20.91
N ASN A 233 -6.26 14.01 -20.14
CA ASN A 233 -7.31 15.03 -20.25
C ASN A 233 -7.51 15.85 -18.97
N THR A 234 -6.54 15.82 -18.05
CA THR A 234 -6.54 16.61 -16.83
C THR A 234 -5.13 17.09 -16.50
N ASP A 235 -5.04 18.25 -15.84
CA ASP A 235 -3.79 18.80 -15.29
C ASP A 235 -3.58 18.41 -13.81
N HIS A 236 -4.53 17.69 -13.20
CA HIS A 236 -4.37 17.19 -11.85
C HIS A 236 -3.19 16.22 -11.76
N PRO A 237 -2.36 16.27 -10.71
CA PRO A 237 -1.39 15.22 -10.44
C PRO A 237 -2.11 13.88 -10.22
N PHE A 238 -1.46 12.80 -10.68
CA PHE A 238 -2.09 11.49 -10.79
C PHE A 238 -1.37 10.44 -9.95
N VAL A 239 -2.13 9.66 -9.20
CA VAL A 239 -1.63 8.56 -8.38
C VAL A 239 -2.12 7.24 -8.97
N MET A 240 -1.22 6.30 -9.22
CA MET A 240 -1.57 4.95 -9.68
C MET A 240 -1.35 3.94 -8.56
N ASP A 241 -2.37 3.13 -8.29
CA ASP A 241 -2.38 2.12 -7.24
C ASP A 241 -2.68 0.73 -7.79
N GLU A 242 -3.95 0.36 -7.93
CA GLU A 242 -4.36 -1.01 -8.25
C GLU A 242 -3.82 -1.51 -9.58
N SER A 243 -3.57 -0.61 -10.52
CA SER A 243 -3.03 -0.96 -11.85
C SER A 243 -1.50 -1.17 -11.87
N ILE A 244 -0.80 -0.91 -10.75
CA ILE A 244 0.65 -1.06 -10.63
C ILE A 244 0.95 -2.10 -9.57
N ASP A 245 1.25 -3.31 -9.98
CA ASP A 245 1.51 -4.44 -9.09
C ASP A 245 2.92 -5.07 -9.27
N GLY A 246 3.78 -4.42 -10.05
CA GLY A 246 5.13 -4.86 -10.29
C GLY A 246 6.02 -3.87 -11.03
N ILE A 247 7.28 -4.24 -11.21
CA ILE A 247 8.29 -3.45 -11.94
C ILE A 247 7.89 -3.18 -13.41
N PRO A 248 7.35 -4.15 -14.16
CA PRO A 248 6.91 -3.91 -15.55
C PRO A 248 5.85 -2.81 -15.65
N GLU A 249 4.90 -2.79 -14.70
CA GLU A 249 3.82 -1.81 -14.65
C GLU A 249 4.33 -0.42 -14.29
N ILE A 250 5.33 -0.29 -13.39
CA ILE A 250 6.01 0.98 -13.10
C ILE A 250 6.70 1.51 -14.36
N LEU A 251 7.47 0.67 -15.06
CA LEU A 251 8.16 1.07 -16.28
C LEU A 251 7.18 1.49 -17.38
N ARG A 252 6.07 0.78 -17.52
CA ARG A 252 5.00 1.13 -18.44
C ARG A 252 4.37 2.47 -18.07
N GLY A 253 4.08 2.68 -16.77
CA GLY A 253 3.49 3.92 -16.26
C GLY A 253 4.39 5.12 -16.53
N GLU A 254 5.70 4.98 -16.37
CA GLU A 254 6.67 6.02 -16.69
C GLU A 254 6.70 6.32 -18.20
N GLN A 255 6.80 5.31 -19.05
CA GLN A 255 6.80 5.48 -20.51
C GLN A 255 5.53 6.17 -21.02
N ASP A 256 4.38 5.86 -20.44
CA ASP A 256 3.08 6.42 -20.82
C ASP A 256 2.81 7.80 -20.18
N LEU A 257 3.67 8.27 -19.25
CA LEU A 257 3.46 9.45 -18.39
C LEU A 257 2.14 9.36 -17.62
N ALA A 258 1.84 8.15 -17.13
CA ALA A 258 0.55 7.81 -16.54
C ALA A 258 0.39 8.28 -15.09
N MET A 259 1.50 8.60 -14.41
CA MET A 259 1.50 8.90 -12.97
C MET A 259 2.56 9.93 -12.59
N ASP A 260 2.29 10.64 -11.52
CA ASP A 260 3.24 11.52 -10.82
C ASP A 260 3.66 10.86 -9.49
N VAL A 261 2.77 10.03 -8.94
CA VAL A 261 2.97 9.25 -7.70
C VAL A 261 2.51 7.81 -7.94
N VAL A 262 3.18 6.86 -7.32
CA VAL A 262 2.78 5.44 -7.33
C VAL A 262 2.62 4.90 -5.91
N ASN A 263 1.57 4.09 -5.69
CA ASN A 263 1.38 3.40 -4.42
C ASN A 263 2.08 2.05 -4.42
N ILE A 264 3.10 1.92 -3.56
CA ILE A 264 3.82 0.68 -3.33
C ILE A 264 3.27 0.01 -2.07
N LYS A 265 2.44 -1.01 -2.28
CA LYS A 265 1.92 -1.87 -1.21
C LYS A 265 2.83 -3.09 -1.07
N ILE A 266 3.42 -3.29 0.11
CA ILE A 266 4.42 -4.34 0.36
C ILE A 266 3.88 -5.73 -0.04
N SER A 267 2.66 -6.06 0.38
CA SER A 267 2.04 -7.35 0.06
C SER A 267 1.69 -7.50 -1.44
N LYS A 268 1.30 -6.42 -2.11
CA LYS A 268 1.00 -6.39 -3.55
C LYS A 268 2.24 -6.70 -4.39
N PHE A 269 3.41 -6.23 -3.97
CA PHE A 269 4.68 -6.49 -4.63
C PHE A 269 5.31 -7.85 -4.23
N GLY A 270 4.88 -8.45 -3.13
CA GLY A 270 5.36 -9.75 -2.67
C GLY A 270 6.41 -9.71 -1.58
N GLY A 271 6.48 -8.62 -0.82
CA GLY A 271 7.35 -8.43 0.34
C GLY A 271 8.29 -7.25 0.22
N LEU A 272 9.04 -6.99 1.28
CA LEU A 272 9.99 -5.88 1.39
C LEU A 272 11.11 -5.95 0.33
N THR A 273 11.56 -7.16 -0.04
CA THR A 273 12.60 -7.35 -1.07
C THR A 273 12.18 -6.75 -2.40
N LYS A 274 10.97 -7.04 -2.87
CA LYS A 274 10.46 -6.54 -4.15
C LYS A 274 9.96 -5.09 -4.04
N ALA A 275 9.37 -4.71 -2.90
CA ALA A 275 8.98 -3.33 -2.63
C ALA A 275 10.21 -2.39 -2.60
N ARG A 276 11.34 -2.82 -2.03
CA ARG A 276 12.61 -2.09 -2.12
C ARG A 276 13.08 -1.91 -3.56
N GLN A 277 13.03 -2.96 -4.38
CA GLN A 277 13.41 -2.87 -5.80
C GLN A 277 12.54 -1.85 -6.55
N ALA A 278 11.23 -1.85 -6.28
CA ALA A 278 10.29 -0.88 -6.85
C ALA A 278 10.61 0.54 -6.37
N ARG A 279 10.86 0.75 -5.07
CA ARG A 279 11.29 2.01 -4.48
C ARG A 279 12.57 2.54 -5.13
N ASP A 280 13.61 1.72 -5.24
CA ASP A 280 14.91 2.10 -5.81
C ASP A 280 14.77 2.47 -7.30
N LEU A 281 13.89 1.77 -8.03
CA LEU A 281 13.54 2.13 -9.41
C LEU A 281 12.83 3.47 -9.48
N CYS A 282 11.81 3.71 -8.65
CA CYS A 282 11.08 4.98 -8.62
C CYS A 282 12.00 6.16 -8.30
N VAL A 283 12.91 6.02 -7.33
CA VAL A 283 13.94 7.02 -7.03
C VAL A 283 14.78 7.31 -8.27
N SER A 284 15.22 6.27 -9.01
CA SER A 284 16.04 6.43 -10.23
C SER A 284 15.27 7.09 -11.37
N LEU A 285 13.97 6.92 -11.44
CA LEU A 285 13.08 7.50 -12.45
C LEU A 285 12.53 8.88 -12.05
N GLY A 286 12.72 9.33 -10.82
CA GLY A 286 12.17 10.60 -10.33
C GLY A 286 10.68 10.54 -9.97
N ILE A 287 10.14 9.35 -9.68
CA ILE A 287 8.73 9.14 -9.34
C ILE A 287 8.55 9.17 -7.82
N ALA A 288 7.64 9.99 -7.32
CA ALA A 288 7.27 10.01 -5.90
C ALA A 288 6.41 8.79 -5.54
N MET A 289 6.43 8.39 -4.26
CA MET A 289 5.78 7.17 -3.80
C MET A 289 4.94 7.39 -2.55
N THR A 290 3.79 6.74 -2.50
CA THR A 290 3.12 6.37 -1.27
C THR A 290 3.60 4.98 -0.87
N LEU A 291 4.11 4.83 0.35
CA LEU A 291 4.56 3.54 0.89
C LEU A 291 3.55 3.06 1.92
N GLU A 292 2.92 1.93 1.64
CA GLU A 292 1.80 1.44 2.42
C GLU A 292 1.62 -0.07 2.28
N ASP A 293 0.55 -0.63 2.84
CA ASP A 293 0.06 -1.95 2.47
C ASP A 293 -1.47 -1.92 2.34
N THR A 294 -2.06 -3.05 2.02
CA THR A 294 -3.51 -3.20 1.86
C THR A 294 -4.24 -2.92 3.16
N TRP A 295 -3.79 -3.52 4.24
CA TRP A 295 -4.09 -3.29 5.65
C TRP A 295 -3.10 -4.08 6.52
N GLY A 296 -3.24 -4.00 7.86
CA GLY A 296 -2.42 -4.80 8.77
C GLY A 296 -2.51 -4.35 10.22
N GLY A 297 -1.83 -5.11 11.06
CA GLY A 297 -1.51 -4.74 12.43
C GLY A 297 -0.09 -4.17 12.54
N ASP A 298 0.45 -4.23 13.74
CA ASP A 298 1.76 -3.63 14.07
C ASP A 298 2.93 -4.19 13.24
N VAL A 299 2.85 -5.44 12.80
CA VAL A 299 3.93 -6.06 12.00
C VAL A 299 3.95 -5.49 10.59
N VAL A 300 2.79 -5.29 9.97
CA VAL A 300 2.70 -4.58 8.67
C VAL A 300 3.13 -3.14 8.83
N THR A 301 2.64 -2.42 9.85
CA THR A 301 3.03 -1.04 10.14
C THR A 301 4.55 -0.90 10.33
N ALA A 302 5.18 -1.83 11.06
CA ALA A 302 6.64 -1.84 11.22
C ALA A 302 7.37 -2.03 9.88
N ALA A 303 6.88 -2.92 9.01
CA ALA A 303 7.48 -3.13 7.69
C ALA A 303 7.36 -1.87 6.81
N ILE A 304 6.19 -1.20 6.82
CA ILE A 304 5.97 0.08 6.15
C ILE A 304 6.94 1.14 6.69
N ALA A 305 7.03 1.28 8.01
CA ALA A 305 7.91 2.25 8.67
C ALA A 305 9.39 2.04 8.27
N HIS A 306 9.89 0.81 8.26
CA HIS A 306 11.26 0.51 7.82
C HIS A 306 11.49 0.88 6.36
N LEU A 307 10.54 0.62 5.47
CA LEU A 307 10.65 1.00 4.06
C LEU A 307 10.59 2.52 3.90
N ALA A 308 9.68 3.21 4.60
CA ALA A 308 9.55 4.66 4.57
C ALA A 308 10.81 5.36 5.09
N HIS A 309 11.33 4.97 6.26
CA HIS A 309 12.58 5.53 6.79
C HIS A 309 13.78 5.32 5.88
N SER A 310 13.80 4.24 5.08
CA SER A 310 14.88 3.95 4.14
C SER A 310 14.68 4.59 2.75
N THR A 311 13.71 5.48 2.60
CA THR A 311 13.39 6.15 1.34
C THR A 311 13.81 7.62 1.41
N PRO A 312 14.53 8.16 0.40
CA PRO A 312 14.85 9.59 0.34
C PRO A 312 13.59 10.45 0.45
N THR A 313 13.64 11.46 1.31
CA THR A 313 12.46 12.24 1.72
C THR A 313 11.75 12.96 0.59
N GLU A 314 12.49 13.37 -0.44
CA GLU A 314 11.96 14.03 -1.64
C GLU A 314 11.11 13.09 -2.52
N PHE A 315 11.29 11.77 -2.39
CA PHE A 315 10.51 10.75 -3.12
C PHE A 315 9.41 10.10 -2.26
N LEU A 316 9.41 10.36 -0.96
CA LEU A 316 8.34 9.88 -0.08
C LEU A 316 7.18 10.88 -0.09
N PHE A 317 6.20 10.63 -0.96
CA PHE A 317 4.99 11.46 -1.02
C PHE A 317 4.20 11.35 0.29
N THR A 318 3.94 10.14 0.75
CA THR A 318 3.30 9.87 2.04
C THR A 318 3.44 8.39 2.42
N SER A 319 3.03 8.07 3.65
CA SER A 319 2.94 6.70 4.14
C SER A 319 1.69 6.52 4.99
N THR A 320 1.41 5.30 5.44
CA THR A 320 0.30 5.00 6.36
C THR A 320 0.80 4.22 7.58
N ASP A 321 0.02 4.27 8.63
CA ASP A 321 0.18 3.49 9.85
C ASP A 321 -0.75 2.26 9.90
#